data_f2e3ca4f26995cde67ecb791032dc184
#
_entry.id   f2e3ca4f26995cde67ecb791032dc184
#
_cell.length_a   1.000
_cell.length_b   1.000
_cell.length_c   1.000
_cell.angle_alpha   90.00
_cell.angle_beta   90.00
_cell.angle_gamma   90.00
#
_symmetry.space_group_name_H-M   'P 1'
#
loop_
_entity.id
_entity.type
_entity.pdbx_description
1 polymer ?
#
loop_
_entity_poly.entity_id
_entity_poly.type
_entity_poly.pdbx_seq_one_letter_code
_entity_poly.pdbx_strand_id
1 'polypeptide(L)'
;IEDKDVSKYLSSKKLNLKSAESFPSEIDDFDFVIIATSTNYDIETNKFNTSSIEQTLESIQNSKSNPTVIIRSTIPVGYVTIVQKKFPDLEIIFVPEFLREGRALKDSLYPSRIVIGSHSEKGKEFAKLLIDASLNKDVQTIYTNSTEAESSKLFSNAYLAMRVTFFNELDSFAMSKGLNTKEIIKSVSLD
;
A
#
# COMPACT_ATOMS: atom_id res chain seq x y z
N ILE A 1 -14.00 -10.40 -6.28
CA ILE A 1 -14.77 -9.65 -5.26
C ILE A 1 -15.26 -8.39 -5.95
N GLU A 2 -16.58 -8.20 -6.04
CA GLU A 2 -17.17 -6.99 -6.61
C GLU A 2 -17.34 -5.96 -5.47
N ASP A 3 -16.60 -4.84 -5.57
CA ASP A 3 -16.77 -3.72 -4.63
C ASP A 3 -17.82 -2.76 -5.20
N LYS A 4 -19.00 -2.75 -4.58
CA LYS A 4 -20.13 -1.92 -5.02
C LYS A 4 -19.84 -0.41 -4.93
N ASP A 5 -19.01 0.02 -3.98
CA ASP A 5 -18.65 1.42 -3.82
C ASP A 5 -17.71 1.86 -4.93
N VAL A 6 -16.74 1.03 -5.30
CA VAL A 6 -15.86 1.26 -6.45
C VAL A 6 -16.65 1.30 -7.75
N SER A 7 -17.53 0.32 -8.00
CA SER A 7 -18.38 0.27 -9.20
C SER A 7 -19.26 1.53 -9.33
N LYS A 8 -19.87 1.96 -8.21
CA LYS A 8 -20.68 3.18 -8.16
C LYS A 8 -19.83 4.44 -8.41
N TYR A 9 -18.63 4.52 -7.83
CA TYR A 9 -17.72 5.65 -8.03
C TYR A 9 -17.28 5.76 -9.49
N LEU A 10 -16.85 4.66 -10.10
CA LEU A 10 -16.44 4.60 -11.51
C LEU A 10 -17.59 5.00 -12.46
N SER A 11 -18.83 4.57 -12.19
CA SER A 11 -20.00 4.93 -13.01
C SER A 11 -20.47 6.36 -12.82
N SER A 12 -20.23 6.97 -11.67
CA SER A 12 -20.72 8.31 -11.31
C SER A 12 -19.78 9.45 -11.67
N LYS A 13 -18.50 9.14 -12.02
CA LYS A 13 -17.48 10.14 -12.31
C LYS A 13 -17.06 10.09 -13.78
N LYS A 14 -16.87 11.28 -14.38
CA LYS A 14 -16.24 11.39 -15.69
C LYS A 14 -14.74 11.26 -15.51
N LEU A 15 -14.24 10.03 -15.67
CA LEU A 15 -12.82 9.70 -15.53
C LEU A 15 -12.17 9.61 -16.91
N ASN A 16 -10.94 10.11 -17.04
CA ASN A 16 -10.08 9.83 -18.20
C ASN A 16 -9.28 8.56 -17.93
N LEU A 17 -10.01 7.44 -17.76
CA LEU A 17 -9.47 6.13 -17.46
C LEU A 17 -9.54 5.24 -18.72
N LYS A 18 -8.42 4.64 -19.08
CA LYS A 18 -8.31 3.65 -20.14
C LYS A 18 -7.80 2.34 -19.54
N SER A 19 -8.31 1.21 -20.00
CA SER A 19 -7.76 -0.11 -19.67
C SER A 19 -6.94 -0.62 -20.83
N ALA A 20 -5.86 -1.36 -20.53
CA ALA A 20 -5.03 -2.06 -21.50
C ALA A 20 -4.80 -3.49 -21.00
N GLU A 21 -4.79 -4.47 -21.92
CA GLU A 21 -4.52 -5.88 -21.60
C GLU A 21 -3.02 -6.19 -21.52
N SER A 22 -2.19 -5.33 -22.09
CA SER A 22 -0.74 -5.45 -22.07
C SER A 22 -0.11 -4.15 -21.59
N PHE A 23 1.16 -4.24 -21.22
CA PHE A 23 1.93 -3.06 -20.85
C PHE A 23 1.95 -2.05 -22.01
N PRO A 24 1.55 -0.79 -21.76
CA PRO A 24 1.37 0.18 -22.85
C PRO A 24 2.71 0.48 -23.54
N SER A 25 2.68 0.49 -24.89
CA SER A 25 3.82 0.96 -25.69
C SER A 25 4.08 2.47 -25.54
N GLU A 26 3.10 3.20 -24.99
CA GLU A 26 3.08 4.66 -24.81
C GLU A 26 3.50 5.07 -23.39
N ILE A 27 4.34 4.26 -22.73
CA ILE A 27 4.81 4.57 -21.35
C ILE A 27 5.60 5.88 -21.29
N ASP A 28 6.11 6.32 -22.42
CA ASP A 28 6.90 7.55 -22.55
C ASP A 28 6.10 8.82 -22.23
N ASP A 29 4.76 8.74 -22.17
CA ASP A 29 3.87 9.87 -21.88
C ASP A 29 3.48 9.95 -20.38
N PHE A 30 3.99 9.05 -19.54
CA PHE A 30 3.62 9.02 -18.12
C PHE A 30 4.70 9.64 -17.21
N ASP A 31 4.28 10.49 -16.28
CA ASP A 31 5.14 11.01 -15.20
C ASP A 31 5.39 9.95 -14.13
N PHE A 32 4.37 9.12 -13.84
CA PHE A 32 4.40 8.08 -12.82
C PHE A 32 3.87 6.76 -13.34
N VAL A 33 4.53 5.68 -12.94
CA VAL A 33 4.01 4.31 -13.10
C VAL A 33 3.79 3.72 -11.72
N ILE A 34 2.55 3.32 -11.42
CA ILE A 34 2.18 2.74 -10.13
C ILE A 34 2.13 1.22 -10.26
N ILE A 35 2.97 0.51 -9.51
CA ILE A 35 2.96 -0.94 -9.42
C ILE A 35 2.14 -1.34 -8.19
N ALA A 36 1.00 -1.99 -8.44
CA ALA A 36 0.08 -2.49 -7.41
C ALA A 36 -0.27 -3.97 -7.65
N THR A 37 0.68 -4.73 -8.15
CA THR A 37 0.52 -6.16 -8.44
C THR A 37 0.52 -6.97 -7.15
N SER A 38 -0.14 -8.14 -7.16
CA SER A 38 -0.15 -9.04 -6.02
C SER A 38 1.24 -9.60 -5.74
N THR A 39 1.62 -9.61 -4.47
CA THR A 39 2.86 -10.18 -3.95
C THR A 39 2.49 -11.25 -2.92
N ASN A 40 2.30 -12.48 -3.38
CA ASN A 40 1.94 -13.58 -2.49
C ASN A 40 3.12 -13.98 -1.62
N TYR A 41 2.86 -14.19 -0.33
CA TYR A 41 3.85 -14.75 0.57
C TYR A 41 3.87 -16.28 0.41
N ASP A 42 5.05 -16.82 0.13
CA ASP A 42 5.29 -18.25 0.03
C ASP A 42 5.74 -18.77 1.40
N ILE A 43 4.93 -19.64 1.99
CA ILE A 43 5.16 -20.22 3.32
C ILE A 43 6.36 -21.21 3.31
N GLU A 44 6.59 -21.88 2.18
CA GLU A 44 7.68 -22.86 2.07
C GLU A 44 9.05 -22.19 2.00
N THR A 45 9.15 -21.11 1.21
CA THR A 45 10.41 -20.36 1.06
C THR A 45 10.55 -19.22 2.05
N ASN A 46 9.49 -18.88 2.79
CA ASN A 46 9.42 -17.70 3.67
C ASN A 46 9.76 -16.38 2.94
N LYS A 47 9.32 -16.24 1.69
CA LYS A 47 9.59 -15.07 0.85
C LYS A 47 8.33 -14.55 0.17
N PHE A 48 8.31 -13.26 -0.11
CA PHE A 48 7.32 -12.67 -1.02
C PHE A 48 7.71 -12.94 -2.47
N ASN A 49 6.74 -13.31 -3.29
CA ASN A 49 6.94 -13.39 -4.73
C ASN A 49 6.86 -11.99 -5.34
N THR A 50 8.02 -11.42 -5.67
CA THR A 50 8.15 -10.08 -6.24
C THR A 50 8.36 -10.10 -7.77
N SER A 51 8.25 -11.26 -8.43
CA SER A 51 8.53 -11.43 -9.85
C SER A 51 7.72 -10.49 -10.75
N SER A 52 6.45 -10.24 -10.42
CA SER A 52 5.59 -9.32 -11.18
C SER A 52 6.09 -7.87 -11.11
N ILE A 53 6.65 -7.46 -9.98
CA ILE A 53 7.26 -6.12 -9.83
C ILE A 53 8.50 -6.03 -10.70
N GLU A 54 9.38 -7.03 -10.64
CA GLU A 54 10.64 -7.03 -11.40
C GLU A 54 10.39 -7.05 -12.91
N GLN A 55 9.45 -7.86 -13.39
CA GLN A 55 9.03 -7.86 -14.80
C GLN A 55 8.52 -6.49 -15.27
N THR A 56 7.76 -5.80 -14.41
CA THR A 56 7.28 -4.45 -14.72
C THR A 56 8.45 -3.46 -14.77
N LEU A 57 9.39 -3.52 -13.83
CA LEU A 57 10.59 -2.68 -13.82
C LEU A 57 11.47 -2.91 -15.06
N GLU A 58 11.65 -4.15 -15.49
CA GLU A 58 12.35 -4.51 -16.72
C GLU A 58 11.67 -3.91 -17.96
N SER A 59 10.34 -3.93 -18.00
CA SER A 59 9.58 -3.32 -19.11
C SER A 59 9.73 -1.80 -19.13
N ILE A 60 9.74 -1.14 -17.95
CA ILE A 60 9.91 0.30 -17.83
C ILE A 60 11.33 0.73 -18.21
N GLN A 61 12.35 0.00 -17.78
CA GLN A 61 13.76 0.31 -18.09
C GLN A 61 14.03 0.34 -19.60
N ASN A 62 13.28 -0.43 -20.38
CA ASN A 62 13.40 -0.46 -21.83
C ASN A 62 12.63 0.67 -22.54
N SER A 63 11.91 1.53 -21.80
CA SER A 63 11.22 2.69 -22.35
C SER A 63 12.19 3.85 -22.63
N LYS A 64 11.78 4.77 -23.50
CA LYS A 64 12.59 5.97 -23.83
C LYS A 64 12.52 7.03 -22.75
N SER A 65 11.43 7.09 -21.99
CA SER A 65 11.27 7.96 -20.84
C SER A 65 11.62 7.18 -19.57
N ASN A 66 12.02 7.89 -18.54
CA ASN A 66 12.27 7.32 -17.21
C ASN A 66 11.18 7.84 -16.27
N PRO A 67 9.95 7.30 -16.31
CA PRO A 67 8.90 7.68 -15.38
C PRO A 67 9.31 7.31 -13.95
N THR A 68 8.88 8.10 -12.98
CA THR A 68 9.06 7.72 -11.58
C THR A 68 8.18 6.51 -11.24
N VAL A 69 8.79 5.46 -10.71
CA VAL A 69 8.09 4.24 -10.35
C VAL A 69 7.63 4.29 -8.90
N ILE A 70 6.34 4.12 -8.69
CA ILE A 70 5.72 4.05 -7.37
C ILE A 70 5.34 2.61 -7.06
N ILE A 71 6.01 1.98 -6.12
CA ILE A 71 5.63 0.65 -5.64
C ILE A 71 4.61 0.80 -4.52
N ARG A 72 3.42 0.22 -4.69
CA ARG A 72 2.36 0.13 -3.68
C ARG A 72 2.11 -1.30 -3.21
N SER A 73 2.60 -2.30 -3.94
CA SER A 73 2.55 -3.70 -3.54
C SER A 73 3.29 -3.92 -2.22
N THR A 74 2.84 -4.89 -1.43
CA THR A 74 3.55 -5.27 -0.19
C THR A 74 4.88 -5.94 -0.55
N ILE A 75 5.97 -5.41 -0.03
CA ILE A 75 7.34 -5.85 -0.33
C ILE A 75 8.12 -6.09 0.96
N PRO A 76 9.18 -6.92 0.91
CA PRO A 76 10.08 -7.13 2.05
C PRO A 76 10.84 -5.85 2.42
N VAL A 77 11.26 -5.76 3.69
CA VAL A 77 12.13 -4.67 4.14
C VAL A 77 13.48 -4.73 3.42
N GLY A 78 13.92 -3.59 2.89
CA GLY A 78 15.16 -3.46 2.10
C GLY A 78 14.99 -3.73 0.61
N TYR A 79 13.78 -4.07 0.14
CA TYR A 79 13.54 -4.43 -1.26
C TYR A 79 13.85 -3.29 -2.23
N VAL A 80 13.38 -2.06 -1.95
CA VAL A 80 13.67 -0.91 -2.82
C VAL A 80 15.16 -0.68 -2.97
N THR A 81 15.94 -0.84 -1.90
CA THR A 81 17.40 -0.70 -1.97
C THR A 81 18.04 -1.73 -2.90
N ILE A 82 17.48 -2.95 -2.97
CA ILE A 82 17.96 -4.02 -3.85
C ILE A 82 17.60 -3.71 -5.30
N VAL A 83 16.33 -3.40 -5.59
CA VAL A 83 15.89 -3.16 -6.97
C VAL A 83 16.44 -1.84 -7.53
N GLN A 84 16.67 -0.83 -6.70
CA GLN A 84 17.32 0.42 -7.13
C GLN A 84 18.75 0.18 -7.65
N LYS A 85 19.49 -0.80 -7.08
CA LYS A 85 20.81 -1.19 -7.60
C LYS A 85 20.71 -1.95 -8.91
N LYS A 86 19.64 -2.74 -9.10
CA LYS A 86 19.39 -3.48 -10.34
C LYS A 86 18.92 -2.56 -11.48
N PHE A 87 18.19 -1.49 -11.13
CA PHE A 87 17.61 -0.52 -12.07
C PHE A 87 18.07 0.91 -11.70
N PRO A 88 19.37 1.25 -11.90
CA PRO A 88 19.95 2.51 -11.41
C PRO A 88 19.39 3.76 -12.11
N ASP A 89 18.89 3.63 -13.31
CA ASP A 89 18.35 4.74 -14.11
C ASP A 89 16.89 5.08 -13.78
N LEU A 90 16.20 4.23 -13.02
CA LEU A 90 14.83 4.47 -12.58
C LEU A 90 14.80 5.11 -11.19
N GLU A 91 13.95 6.11 -10.99
CA GLU A 91 13.61 6.56 -9.66
C GLU A 91 12.48 5.68 -9.10
N ILE A 92 12.77 4.88 -8.07
CA ILE A 92 11.84 3.93 -7.47
C ILE A 92 11.48 4.38 -6.06
N ILE A 93 10.20 4.64 -5.82
CA ILE A 93 9.68 5.12 -4.54
C ILE A 93 8.66 4.11 -3.99
N PHE A 94 8.81 3.72 -2.74
CA PHE A 94 7.80 2.93 -2.05
C PHE A 94 6.79 3.83 -1.36
N VAL A 95 5.51 3.63 -1.68
CA VAL A 95 4.39 4.35 -1.08
C VAL A 95 3.36 3.34 -0.60
N PRO A 96 3.51 2.84 0.63
CA PRO A 96 2.61 1.83 1.18
C PRO A 96 1.16 2.30 1.25
N GLU A 97 0.24 1.34 1.14
CA GLU A 97 -1.17 1.58 1.38
C GLU A 97 -1.61 0.94 2.70
N PHE A 98 -2.54 1.61 3.38
CA PHE A 98 -3.09 1.18 4.67
C PHE A 98 -4.61 0.99 4.56
N LEU A 99 -5.03 0.22 3.54
CA LEU A 99 -6.43 -0.03 3.23
C LEU A 99 -6.94 -1.28 3.97
N ARG A 100 -8.21 -1.25 4.34
CA ARG A 100 -8.92 -2.42 4.88
C ARG A 100 -9.70 -3.08 3.75
N GLU A 101 -9.64 -4.41 3.71
CA GLU A 101 -10.44 -5.19 2.78
C GLU A 101 -11.94 -4.88 2.95
N GLY A 102 -12.65 -4.72 1.83
CA GLY A 102 -14.06 -4.31 1.81
C GLY A 102 -14.33 -2.82 2.11
N ARG A 103 -13.27 -2.00 2.34
CA ARG A 103 -13.38 -0.55 2.54
C ARG A 103 -12.35 0.24 1.74
N ALA A 104 -11.79 -0.37 0.70
CA ALA A 104 -10.66 0.19 -0.04
C ALA A 104 -10.94 1.62 -0.56
N LEU A 105 -12.08 1.85 -1.20
CA LEU A 105 -12.45 3.17 -1.70
C LEU A 105 -12.56 4.20 -0.56
N LYS A 106 -13.25 3.86 0.53
CA LYS A 106 -13.41 4.77 1.66
C LYS A 106 -12.08 5.12 2.29
N ASP A 107 -11.21 4.12 2.51
CA ASP A 107 -9.90 4.31 3.10
C ASP A 107 -8.94 5.07 2.15
N SER A 108 -9.13 4.97 0.82
CA SER A 108 -8.42 5.80 -0.17
C SER A 108 -8.89 7.25 -0.17
N LEU A 109 -10.20 7.48 -0.03
CA LEU A 109 -10.77 8.83 0.02
C LEU A 109 -10.51 9.52 1.36
N TYR A 110 -10.39 8.76 2.45
CA TYR A 110 -10.12 9.26 3.80
C TYR A 110 -8.92 8.51 4.42
N PRO A 111 -7.73 8.66 3.83
CA PRO A 111 -6.55 7.97 4.35
C PRO A 111 -6.23 8.44 5.77
N SER A 112 -5.83 7.49 6.64
CA SER A 112 -5.39 7.80 8.00
C SER A 112 -4.03 8.51 8.00
N ARG A 113 -3.21 8.22 7.01
CA ARG A 113 -1.89 8.80 6.77
C ARG A 113 -1.42 8.50 5.36
N ILE A 114 -0.47 9.30 4.87
CA ILE A 114 0.29 9.04 3.64
C ILE A 114 1.75 8.88 4.05
N VAL A 115 2.40 7.80 3.62
CA VAL A 115 3.82 7.55 3.86
C VAL A 115 4.54 7.50 2.52
N ILE A 116 5.58 8.30 2.37
CA ILE A 116 6.39 8.39 1.16
C ILE A 116 7.81 7.95 1.51
N GLY A 117 8.25 6.84 0.91
CA GLY A 117 9.60 6.28 1.11
C GLY A 117 10.68 7.02 0.30
N SER A 118 10.61 8.35 0.27
CA SER A 118 11.57 9.21 -0.41
C SER A 118 11.47 10.65 0.11
N HIS A 119 12.58 11.38 0.02
CA HIS A 119 12.66 12.83 0.24
C HIS A 119 12.80 13.63 -1.06
N SER A 120 12.74 12.96 -2.23
CA SER A 120 12.89 13.59 -3.54
C SER A 120 11.72 14.52 -3.89
N GLU A 121 11.93 15.40 -4.86
CA GLU A 121 10.86 16.27 -5.38
C GLU A 121 9.74 15.44 -6.03
N LYS A 122 10.06 14.36 -6.73
CA LYS A 122 9.06 13.45 -7.30
C LYS A 122 8.23 12.75 -6.22
N GLY A 123 8.83 12.38 -5.09
CA GLY A 123 8.12 11.88 -3.92
C GLY A 123 7.12 12.91 -3.36
N LYS A 124 7.51 14.17 -3.28
CA LYS A 124 6.62 15.27 -2.83
C LYS A 124 5.49 15.54 -3.85
N GLU A 125 5.81 15.51 -5.15
CA GLU A 125 4.83 15.65 -6.22
C GLU A 125 3.77 14.54 -6.14
N PHE A 126 4.20 13.29 -5.98
CA PHE A 126 3.27 12.16 -5.82
C PHE A 126 2.43 12.26 -4.53
N ALA A 127 3.03 12.69 -3.42
CA ALA A 127 2.29 12.94 -2.18
C ALA A 127 1.17 13.97 -2.39
N LYS A 128 1.46 15.06 -3.13
CA LYS A 128 0.46 16.07 -3.47
C LYS A 128 -0.69 15.48 -4.28
N LEU A 129 -0.41 14.63 -5.26
CA LEU A 129 -1.47 13.95 -6.02
C LEU A 129 -2.38 13.11 -5.10
N LEU A 130 -1.81 12.41 -4.12
CA LEU A 130 -2.60 11.64 -3.15
C LEU A 130 -3.44 12.53 -2.24
N ILE A 131 -2.91 13.66 -1.77
CA ILE A 131 -3.63 14.64 -0.97
C ILE A 131 -4.76 15.27 -1.79
N ASP A 132 -4.50 15.64 -3.04
CA ASP A 132 -5.48 16.24 -3.93
C ASP A 132 -6.62 15.26 -4.28
N ALA A 133 -6.32 13.97 -4.39
CA ALA A 133 -7.30 12.92 -4.58
C ALA A 133 -8.12 12.60 -3.31
N SER A 134 -7.55 12.89 -2.12
CA SER A 134 -8.20 12.64 -0.83
C SER A 134 -9.32 13.66 -0.54
N LEU A 135 -10.36 13.21 0.17
CA LEU A 135 -11.37 14.09 0.77
C LEU A 135 -10.93 14.63 2.15
N ASN A 136 -9.93 14.00 2.78
CA ASN A 136 -9.26 14.51 3.98
C ASN A 136 -8.03 15.32 3.58
N LYS A 137 -8.14 16.65 3.53
CA LYS A 137 -7.04 17.53 3.11
C LYS A 137 -5.98 17.73 4.20
N ASP A 138 -6.31 17.45 5.45
CA ASP A 138 -5.41 17.56 6.60
C ASP A 138 -4.73 16.22 6.93
N VAL A 139 -4.68 15.29 5.97
CA VAL A 139 -4.05 13.99 6.18
C VAL A 139 -2.56 14.14 6.48
N GLN A 140 -2.11 13.52 7.57
CA GLN A 140 -0.71 13.51 7.95
C GLN A 140 0.13 12.82 6.86
N THR A 141 1.11 13.54 6.32
CA THR A 141 2.05 13.01 5.33
C THR A 141 3.43 12.87 5.96
N ILE A 142 4.00 11.68 5.88
CA ILE A 142 5.28 11.30 6.47
C ILE A 142 6.25 10.99 5.33
N TYR A 143 7.35 11.75 5.26
CA TYR A 143 8.45 11.48 4.36
C TYR A 143 9.56 10.77 5.12
N THR A 144 10.05 9.66 4.57
CA THR A 144 11.08 8.84 5.20
C THR A 144 11.93 8.14 4.14
N ASN A 145 12.94 7.36 4.52
CA ASN A 145 13.64 6.54 3.53
C ASN A 145 12.78 5.30 3.18
N SER A 146 13.12 4.63 2.08
CA SER A 146 12.36 3.48 1.59
C SER A 146 12.27 2.33 2.61
N THR A 147 13.38 2.02 3.29
CA THR A 147 13.44 0.90 4.26
C THR A 147 12.56 1.16 5.50
N GLU A 148 12.49 2.41 5.98
CA GLU A 148 11.59 2.79 7.06
C GLU A 148 10.13 2.75 6.63
N ALA A 149 9.82 3.15 5.38
CA ALA A 149 8.48 3.04 4.83
C ALA A 149 8.03 1.57 4.70
N GLU A 150 8.91 0.69 4.21
CA GLU A 150 8.69 -0.76 4.13
C GLU A 150 8.46 -1.36 5.51
N SER A 151 9.29 -0.98 6.49
CA SER A 151 9.15 -1.39 7.89
C SER A 151 7.82 -0.92 8.47
N SER A 152 7.45 0.34 8.23
CA SER A 152 6.17 0.90 8.68
C SER A 152 4.97 0.08 8.20
N LYS A 153 4.97 -0.36 6.93
CA LYS A 153 3.92 -1.24 6.40
C LYS A 153 3.90 -2.59 7.09
N LEU A 154 5.06 -3.25 7.20
CA LEU A 154 5.18 -4.56 7.82
C LEU A 154 4.70 -4.55 9.28
N PHE A 155 5.21 -3.60 10.07
CA PHE A 155 4.87 -3.51 11.48
C PHE A 155 3.44 -3.03 11.73
N SER A 156 2.85 -2.23 10.84
CA SER A 156 1.41 -1.91 10.92
C SER A 156 0.54 -3.17 10.77
N ASN A 157 0.88 -4.05 9.84
CA ASN A 157 0.17 -5.32 9.66
C ASN A 157 0.37 -6.25 10.87
N ALA A 158 1.61 -6.36 11.37
CA ALA A 158 1.93 -7.15 12.56
C ALA A 158 1.18 -6.63 13.81
N TYR A 159 1.11 -5.31 13.99
CA TYR A 159 0.37 -4.69 15.08
C TYR A 159 -1.13 -5.02 15.04
N LEU A 160 -1.75 -5.00 13.85
CA LEU A 160 -3.14 -5.39 13.70
C LEU A 160 -3.35 -6.88 14.05
N ALA A 161 -2.45 -7.76 13.61
CA ALA A 161 -2.50 -9.19 13.95
C ALA A 161 -2.34 -9.41 15.46
N MET A 162 -1.41 -8.70 16.11
CA MET A 162 -1.23 -8.75 17.57
C MET A 162 -2.49 -8.31 18.32
N ARG A 163 -3.18 -7.28 17.86
CA ARG A 163 -4.45 -6.85 18.47
C ARG A 163 -5.51 -7.94 18.42
N VAL A 164 -5.65 -8.61 17.28
CA VAL A 164 -6.60 -9.74 17.16
C VAL A 164 -6.24 -10.84 18.13
N THR A 165 -4.96 -11.25 18.18
CA THR A 165 -4.48 -12.28 19.10
C THR A 165 -4.71 -11.89 20.55
N PHE A 166 -4.43 -10.65 20.92
CA PHE A 166 -4.67 -10.14 22.27
C PHE A 166 -6.14 -10.31 22.68
N PHE A 167 -7.08 -9.91 21.83
CA PHE A 167 -8.50 -10.07 22.16
C PHE A 167 -8.98 -11.51 22.17
N ASN A 168 -8.38 -12.40 21.37
CA ASN A 168 -8.65 -13.82 21.42
C ASN A 168 -8.20 -14.44 22.77
N GLU A 169 -6.99 -14.05 23.24
CA GLU A 169 -6.49 -14.51 24.54
C GLU A 169 -7.35 -13.95 25.71
N LEU A 170 -7.78 -12.68 25.61
CA LEU A 170 -8.69 -12.08 26.57
C LEU A 170 -10.03 -12.82 26.62
N ASP A 171 -10.59 -13.21 25.47
CA ASP A 171 -11.82 -14.00 25.39
C ASP A 171 -11.63 -15.37 26.06
N SER A 172 -10.55 -16.06 25.75
CA SER A 172 -10.20 -17.34 26.36
C SER A 172 -10.08 -17.25 27.89
N PHE A 173 -9.42 -16.19 28.38
CA PHE A 173 -9.33 -15.91 29.82
C PHE A 173 -10.71 -15.68 30.44
N ALA A 174 -11.53 -14.82 29.82
CA ALA A 174 -12.86 -14.50 30.33
C ALA A 174 -13.74 -15.75 30.40
N MET A 175 -13.74 -16.58 29.36
CA MET A 175 -14.47 -17.88 29.33
C MET A 175 -14.00 -18.79 30.43
N SER A 176 -12.70 -18.91 30.67
CA SER A 176 -12.14 -19.78 31.72
C SER A 176 -12.56 -19.37 33.15
N LYS A 177 -12.95 -18.10 33.32
CA LYS A 177 -13.38 -17.51 34.60
C LYS A 177 -14.88 -17.29 34.71
N GLY A 178 -15.67 -17.67 33.68
CA GLY A 178 -17.11 -17.44 33.64
C GLY A 178 -17.48 -15.92 33.59
N LEU A 179 -16.62 -15.09 33.01
CA LEU A 179 -16.81 -13.66 32.93
C LEU A 179 -17.51 -13.26 31.62
N ASN A 180 -18.07 -12.06 31.59
CA ASN A 180 -18.72 -11.51 30.39
C ASN A 180 -17.64 -10.86 29.49
N THR A 181 -17.16 -11.60 28.49
CA THR A 181 -16.15 -11.15 27.51
C THR A 181 -16.54 -9.83 26.82
N LYS A 182 -17.81 -9.65 26.44
CA LYS A 182 -18.24 -8.46 25.70
C LYS A 182 -18.04 -7.18 26.52
N GLU A 183 -18.32 -7.23 27.81
CA GLU A 183 -18.13 -6.07 28.71
C GLU A 183 -16.65 -5.75 28.87
N ILE A 184 -15.81 -6.77 29.02
CA ILE A 184 -14.37 -6.59 29.15
C ILE A 184 -13.78 -6.01 27.85
N ILE A 185 -14.11 -6.61 26.69
CA ILE A 185 -13.62 -6.11 25.38
C ILE A 185 -14.07 -4.67 25.17
N LYS A 186 -15.34 -4.35 25.47
CA LYS A 186 -15.85 -2.98 25.32
C LYS A 186 -15.07 -1.98 26.17
N SER A 187 -14.67 -2.36 27.38
CA SER A 187 -13.88 -1.51 28.27
C SER A 187 -12.47 -1.32 27.78
N VAL A 188 -11.78 -2.44 27.44
CA VAL A 188 -10.38 -2.43 26.98
C VAL A 188 -10.22 -1.74 25.62
N SER A 189 -11.21 -1.83 24.74
CA SER A 189 -11.14 -1.24 23.40
C SER A 189 -11.32 0.30 23.35
N LEU A 190 -11.50 0.95 24.49
CA LEU A 190 -11.55 2.41 24.58
C LEU A 190 -10.18 3.09 24.60
N ASP A 191 -9.12 2.33 24.87
CA ASP A 191 -7.71 2.76 24.75
C ASP A 191 -7.26 2.58 23.28
#